data_619bba13376fd7c21f6c3689f4bf68fd
#
_entry.id   619bba13376fd7c21f6c3689f4bf68fd
#
_cell.length_a   1.000
_cell.length_b   1.000
_cell.length_c   1.000
_cell.angle_alpha   90.00
_cell.angle_beta   90.00
_cell.angle_gamma   90.00
#
_symmetry.space_group_name_H-M   'P 1'
#
loop_
_entity.id
_entity.type
_entity.pdbx_description
1 polymer ?
#
loop_
_entity_poly.entity_id
_entity_poly.type
_entity_poly.pdbx_seq_one_letter_code
_entity_poly.pdbx_strand_id
1 'polypeptide(L)'
;MRVGIALPTLVSGDAVGNDALGMGQHLRRRGFEVSYFAATVAGVSERVHRLEEIGRVLCSAEDILIYHHSIGCEPAVRALERLPLRRKAVKYHNVTPPQFFSSLQRKVADGCHEGMRQISRLVQCGAHIWADSEFNAQDIRACSPQLPVTALPPFHQVEDLFRLEPDGRAVMGFDDWTTTFVAVGRVVPNKNIPLAIETLRAYRQRYDDKARLIVAGPWPLPEYVQHLCQFVHDQEQEGHVFLTGSLTVAQLKAIYLAADALVVTSEHEGFCVPLIEAMALRIPIVAVPNAAIPYTGGDAVRYAPADAELLAAELAHLILHDPLEREAQIGRGWQRYTTHFSTVAITRQFDELFDCLLAS
;
A
#
# COMPACT_ATOMS: atom_id res chain seq x y z
N MET A 1 27.39 -15.47 -2.74
CA MET A 1 26.81 -14.12 -2.86
C MET A 1 25.53 -14.10 -2.08
N ARG A 2 25.44 -13.22 -1.11
CA ARG A 2 24.27 -13.03 -0.25
C ARG A 2 23.51 -11.78 -0.66
N VAL A 3 22.19 -11.79 -0.45
CA VAL A 3 21.36 -10.61 -0.60
C VAL A 3 20.79 -10.25 0.77
N GLY A 4 21.13 -9.08 1.27
CA GLY A 4 20.53 -8.50 2.47
C GLY A 4 19.35 -7.60 2.09
N ILE A 5 18.21 -7.85 2.69
CA ILE A 5 17.02 -6.99 2.57
C ILE A 5 16.83 -6.27 3.91
N ALA A 6 17.00 -4.97 3.91
CA ALA A 6 16.94 -4.15 5.11
C ALA A 6 15.73 -3.19 5.06
N LEU A 7 15.03 -3.05 6.19
CA LEU A 7 13.89 -2.15 6.32
C LEU A 7 13.72 -1.70 7.78
N PRO A 8 13.05 -0.57 8.04
CA PRO A 8 12.80 -0.11 9.40
C PRO A 8 11.96 -1.10 10.20
N THR A 9 10.90 -1.62 9.59
CA THR A 9 9.92 -2.49 10.24
C THR A 9 9.51 -3.61 9.31
N LEU A 10 9.64 -4.86 9.75
CA LEU A 10 9.20 -6.05 9.01
C LEU A 10 7.99 -6.66 9.73
N VAL A 11 6.80 -6.37 9.21
CA VAL A 11 5.53 -6.85 9.77
C VAL A 11 4.75 -7.57 8.66
N SER A 12 4.26 -8.76 8.98
CA SER A 12 3.37 -9.49 8.05
C SER A 12 2.05 -8.76 7.89
N GLY A 13 1.57 -8.63 6.65
CA GLY A 13 0.33 -7.91 6.32
C GLY A 13 0.50 -6.40 6.14
N ASP A 14 1.71 -5.85 6.37
CA ASP A 14 2.04 -4.48 5.96
C ASP A 14 2.61 -4.46 4.54
N ALA A 15 2.26 -3.43 3.76
CA ALA A 15 2.63 -3.35 2.34
C ALA A 15 4.15 -3.42 2.11
N VAL A 16 4.94 -2.70 2.91
CA VAL A 16 6.41 -2.69 2.84
C VAL A 16 7.01 -4.03 3.27
N GLY A 17 6.44 -4.62 4.33
CA GLY A 17 6.82 -5.94 4.80
C GLY A 17 6.54 -7.03 3.76
N ASN A 18 5.37 -6.98 3.12
CA ASN A 18 4.98 -7.91 2.07
C ASN A 18 5.88 -7.78 0.83
N ASP A 19 6.28 -6.55 0.44
CA ASP A 19 7.23 -6.33 -0.65
C ASP A 19 8.60 -6.96 -0.33
N ALA A 20 9.14 -6.69 0.85
CA ALA A 20 10.42 -7.24 1.28
C ALA A 20 10.41 -8.78 1.33
N LEU A 21 9.34 -9.38 1.87
CA LEU A 21 9.18 -10.83 1.96
C LEU A 21 8.99 -11.47 0.59
N GLY A 22 8.15 -10.88 -0.27
CA GLY A 22 7.91 -11.36 -1.64
C GLY A 22 9.18 -11.31 -2.49
N MET A 23 9.91 -10.19 -2.44
CA MET A 23 11.21 -10.03 -3.10
C MET A 23 12.21 -11.08 -2.63
N GLY A 24 12.32 -11.29 -1.31
CA GLY A 24 13.26 -12.27 -0.76
C GLY A 24 12.89 -13.72 -1.11
N GLN A 25 11.60 -14.07 -1.13
CA GLN A 25 11.14 -15.38 -1.59
C GLN A 25 11.48 -15.60 -3.07
N HIS A 26 11.29 -14.58 -3.91
CA HIS A 26 11.64 -14.66 -5.32
C HIS A 26 13.14 -14.83 -5.52
N LEU A 27 13.98 -14.07 -4.82
CA LEU A 27 15.44 -14.19 -4.86
C LEU A 27 15.94 -15.58 -4.42
N ARG A 28 15.32 -16.18 -3.39
CA ARG A 28 15.64 -17.56 -2.98
C ARG A 28 15.32 -18.58 -4.08
N ARG A 29 14.20 -18.39 -4.80
CA ARG A 29 13.86 -19.24 -5.97
C ARG A 29 14.89 -19.11 -7.09
N ARG A 30 15.53 -17.94 -7.22
CA ARG A 30 16.67 -17.71 -8.13
C ARG A 30 18.02 -18.26 -7.61
N GLY A 31 18.05 -18.87 -6.41
CA GLY A 31 19.24 -19.49 -5.83
C GLY A 31 20.11 -18.57 -4.96
N PHE A 32 19.63 -17.38 -4.59
CA PHE A 32 20.37 -16.49 -3.70
C PHE A 32 20.14 -16.84 -2.22
N GLU A 33 21.18 -16.66 -1.41
CA GLU A 33 21.07 -16.69 0.06
C GLU A 33 20.54 -15.33 0.53
N VAL A 34 19.33 -15.29 1.12
CA VAL A 34 18.66 -14.05 1.53
C VAL A 34 18.64 -13.93 3.05
N SER A 35 19.08 -12.78 3.55
CA SER A 35 19.02 -12.38 4.96
C SER A 35 18.19 -11.12 5.13
N TYR A 36 17.29 -11.09 6.13
CA TYR A 36 16.48 -9.92 6.46
C TYR A 36 17.07 -9.17 7.66
N PHE A 37 16.95 -7.83 7.63
CA PHE A 37 17.42 -6.93 8.68
C PHE A 37 16.33 -5.91 9.01
N ALA A 38 15.91 -5.81 10.27
CA ALA A 38 14.90 -4.84 10.69
C ALA A 38 15.12 -4.39 12.14
N ALA A 39 14.62 -3.18 12.47
CA ALA A 39 14.60 -2.68 13.85
C ALA A 39 13.40 -3.24 14.62
N THR A 40 12.25 -3.41 13.94
CA THR A 40 11.02 -3.96 14.53
C THR A 40 10.51 -5.12 13.68
N VAL A 41 10.09 -6.20 14.34
CA VAL A 41 9.60 -7.42 13.68
C VAL A 41 8.32 -7.89 14.37
N ALA A 42 7.28 -8.20 13.58
CA ALA A 42 6.05 -8.82 14.08
C ALA A 42 5.38 -9.72 13.05
N GLY A 43 4.87 -10.87 13.50
CA GLY A 43 4.07 -11.78 12.65
C GLY A 43 4.85 -12.45 11.51
N VAL A 44 6.18 -12.54 11.59
CA VAL A 44 7.05 -13.09 10.56
C VAL A 44 7.74 -14.34 11.09
N SER A 45 7.73 -15.43 10.30
CA SER A 45 8.40 -16.69 10.63
C SER A 45 9.87 -16.71 10.22
N GLU A 46 10.29 -15.78 9.35
CA GLU A 46 11.66 -15.66 8.86
C GLU A 46 12.63 -15.24 9.97
N ARG A 47 13.88 -15.74 9.89
CA ARG A 47 14.94 -15.23 10.76
C ARG A 47 15.31 -13.81 10.33
N VAL A 48 15.21 -12.86 11.26
CA VAL A 48 15.52 -11.45 11.03
C VAL A 48 16.68 -11.05 11.93
N HIS A 49 17.69 -10.43 11.36
CA HIS A 49 18.84 -9.86 12.04
C HIS A 49 18.55 -8.39 12.45
N ARG A 50 19.30 -7.88 13.41
CA ARG A 50 19.29 -6.44 13.71
C ARG A 50 19.99 -5.67 12.61
N LEU A 51 19.59 -4.42 12.38
CA LEU A 51 20.21 -3.57 11.35
C LEU A 51 21.71 -3.35 11.57
N GLU A 52 22.18 -3.33 12.82
CA GLU A 52 23.60 -3.17 13.17
C GLU A 52 24.45 -4.37 12.77
N GLU A 53 23.83 -5.52 12.45
CA GLU A 53 24.51 -6.73 12.03
C GLU A 53 24.74 -6.80 10.52
N ILE A 54 24.23 -5.84 9.72
CA ILE A 54 24.32 -5.87 8.25
C ILE A 54 25.77 -6.12 7.82
N GLY A 55 26.74 -5.35 8.33
CA GLY A 55 28.16 -5.48 7.97
C GLY A 55 28.86 -6.74 8.48
N ARG A 56 28.24 -7.48 9.42
CA ARG A 56 28.76 -8.78 9.86
C ARG A 56 28.27 -9.92 8.97
N VAL A 57 27.08 -9.78 8.41
CA VAL A 57 26.44 -10.78 7.56
C VAL A 57 26.85 -10.57 6.10
N LEU A 58 26.81 -9.33 5.62
CA LEU A 58 27.25 -8.94 4.28
C LEU A 58 28.71 -8.49 4.36
N CYS A 59 29.64 -9.44 4.28
CA CYS A 59 31.06 -9.18 4.49
C CYS A 59 31.90 -9.26 3.20
N SER A 60 31.32 -9.72 2.09
CA SER A 60 31.95 -9.74 0.78
C SER A 60 31.56 -8.52 -0.04
N ALA A 61 32.49 -7.94 -0.80
CA ALA A 61 32.19 -6.88 -1.76
C ALA A 61 31.17 -7.31 -2.84
N GLU A 62 31.02 -8.62 -3.06
CA GLU A 62 30.06 -9.19 -4.01
C GLU A 62 28.67 -9.39 -3.40
N ASP A 63 28.50 -9.24 -2.07
CA ASP A 63 27.18 -9.28 -1.45
C ASP A 63 26.36 -8.05 -1.84
N ILE A 64 25.04 -8.18 -1.77
CA ILE A 64 24.11 -7.17 -2.23
C ILE A 64 23.30 -6.64 -1.04
N LEU A 65 23.09 -5.33 -0.97
CA LEU A 65 22.19 -4.71 -0.01
C LEU A 65 21.04 -4.03 -0.73
N ILE A 66 19.80 -4.44 -0.43
CA ILE A 66 18.56 -3.78 -0.86
C ILE A 66 17.90 -3.17 0.38
N TYR A 67 17.75 -1.86 0.39
CA TYR A 67 17.12 -1.14 1.50
C TYR A 67 15.73 -0.62 1.10
N HIS A 68 14.71 -1.04 1.84
CA HIS A 68 13.33 -0.55 1.69
C HIS A 68 13.14 0.71 2.53
N HIS A 69 13.05 1.85 1.88
CA HIS A 69 12.91 3.15 2.53
C HIS A 69 11.45 3.61 2.55
N SER A 70 10.87 3.73 3.73
CA SER A 70 9.47 4.17 3.95
C SER A 70 9.32 5.16 5.12
N ILE A 71 10.34 5.24 5.98
CA ILE A 71 10.45 6.15 7.13
C ILE A 71 11.93 6.24 7.51
N GLY A 72 12.32 7.23 8.31
CA GLY A 72 13.72 7.38 8.74
C GLY A 72 14.30 6.14 9.43
N CYS A 73 15.48 5.72 8.96
CA CYS A 73 16.19 4.56 9.49
C CYS A 73 17.72 4.74 9.36
N GLU A 74 18.29 5.44 10.31
CA GLU A 74 19.70 5.80 10.30
C GLU A 74 20.67 4.59 10.18
N PRO A 75 20.46 3.44 10.88
CA PRO A 75 21.36 2.30 10.72
C PRO A 75 21.43 1.75 9.29
N ALA A 76 20.30 1.70 8.58
CA ALA A 76 20.26 1.21 7.20
C ALA A 76 20.93 2.19 6.22
N VAL A 77 20.68 3.51 6.39
CA VAL A 77 21.33 4.55 5.56
C VAL A 77 22.85 4.50 5.75
N ARG A 78 23.33 4.41 7.00
CA ARG A 78 24.77 4.25 7.27
C ARG A 78 25.36 2.98 6.65
N ALA A 79 24.61 1.89 6.63
CA ALA A 79 25.08 0.67 5.99
C ALA A 79 25.26 0.88 4.47
N LEU A 80 24.30 1.53 3.80
CA LEU A 80 24.44 1.89 2.39
C LEU A 80 25.65 2.78 2.11
N GLU A 81 25.92 3.77 2.97
CA GLU A 81 27.04 4.72 2.79
C GLU A 81 28.40 4.06 3.03
N ARG A 82 28.53 3.22 4.06
CA ARG A 82 29.82 2.80 4.61
C ARG A 82 30.29 1.43 4.20
N LEU A 83 29.34 0.51 3.88
CA LEU A 83 29.76 -0.83 3.50
C LEU A 83 30.39 -0.82 2.09
N PRO A 84 31.53 -1.53 1.92
CA PRO A 84 32.24 -1.58 0.64
C PRO A 84 31.60 -2.58 -0.32
N LEU A 85 30.26 -2.59 -0.38
CA LEU A 85 29.51 -3.41 -1.31
C LEU A 85 29.49 -2.75 -2.68
N ARG A 86 29.75 -3.54 -3.73
CA ARG A 86 29.67 -3.06 -5.12
C ARG A 86 28.23 -2.79 -5.55
N ARG A 87 27.29 -3.61 -5.04
CA ARG A 87 25.89 -3.64 -5.47
C ARG A 87 24.96 -3.23 -4.35
N LYS A 88 24.31 -2.10 -4.55
CA LYS A 88 23.36 -1.53 -3.60
C LYS A 88 22.11 -1.09 -4.33
N ALA A 89 20.95 -1.32 -3.74
CA ALA A 89 19.69 -0.80 -4.24
C ALA A 89 18.86 -0.19 -3.10
N VAL A 90 18.07 0.82 -3.43
CA VAL A 90 17.06 1.39 -2.56
C VAL A 90 15.70 1.17 -3.20
N LYS A 91 14.80 0.51 -2.50
CA LYS A 91 13.39 0.42 -2.82
C LYS A 91 12.65 1.52 -2.07
N TYR A 92 12.20 2.54 -2.80
CA TYR A 92 11.56 3.73 -2.22
C TYR A 92 10.03 3.58 -2.22
N HIS A 93 9.45 3.45 -1.02
CA HIS A 93 8.02 3.26 -0.81
C HIS A 93 7.23 4.55 -0.60
N ASN A 94 7.87 5.71 -0.75
CA ASN A 94 7.42 7.00 -0.29
C ASN A 94 7.50 7.18 1.23
N VAL A 95 7.53 8.42 1.68
CA VAL A 95 7.46 8.79 3.09
C VAL A 95 6.21 9.62 3.29
N THR A 96 5.27 9.11 4.09
CA THR A 96 4.04 9.84 4.39
C THR A 96 4.37 11.20 5.01
N PRO A 97 3.77 12.31 4.52
CA PRO A 97 4.03 13.63 5.07
C PRO A 97 3.75 13.70 6.58
N PRO A 98 4.68 14.24 7.37
CA PRO A 98 4.64 14.19 8.84
C PRO A 98 3.45 14.91 9.46
N GLN A 99 2.84 15.88 8.74
CA GLN A 99 1.68 16.63 9.22
C GLN A 99 0.47 15.73 9.55
N PHE A 100 0.33 14.58 8.89
CA PHE A 100 -0.73 13.62 9.19
C PHE A 100 -0.61 12.99 10.58
N PHE A 101 0.57 13.02 11.18
CA PHE A 101 0.84 12.38 12.46
C PHE A 101 1.22 13.35 13.59
N SER A 102 1.46 14.63 13.29
CA SER A 102 2.06 15.58 14.23
C SER A 102 1.23 15.80 15.49
N SER A 103 -0.10 15.74 15.40
CA SER A 103 -1.01 15.91 16.55
C SER A 103 -1.32 14.61 17.29
N LEU A 104 -1.13 13.43 16.65
CA LEU A 104 -1.53 12.14 17.17
C LEU A 104 -0.35 11.29 17.63
N GLN A 105 0.76 11.31 16.90
CA GLN A 105 1.90 10.44 17.19
C GLN A 105 3.23 11.08 16.76
N ARG A 106 3.76 11.93 17.63
CA ARG A 106 4.99 12.71 17.38
C ARG A 106 6.18 11.86 16.93
N LYS A 107 6.38 10.68 17.52
CA LYS A 107 7.48 9.77 17.11
C LYS A 107 7.40 9.33 15.65
N VAL A 108 6.19 9.08 15.15
CA VAL A 108 5.99 8.73 13.73
C VAL A 108 6.23 9.96 12.86
N ALA A 109 5.72 11.13 13.26
CA ALA A 109 5.98 12.38 12.53
C ALA A 109 7.49 12.69 12.46
N ASP A 110 8.23 12.56 13.57
CA ASP A 110 9.69 12.74 13.61
C ASP A 110 10.40 11.72 12.68
N GLY A 111 9.95 10.47 12.68
CA GLY A 111 10.45 9.44 11.76
C GLY A 111 10.18 9.76 10.29
N CYS A 112 9.01 10.31 9.97
CA CYS A 112 8.69 10.77 8.61
C CYS A 112 9.58 11.96 8.22
N HIS A 113 9.76 12.95 9.09
CA HIS A 113 10.69 14.05 8.86
C HIS A 113 12.12 13.57 8.58
N GLU A 114 12.60 12.61 9.37
CA GLU A 114 13.93 12.02 9.16
C GLU A 114 14.00 11.27 7.83
N GLY A 115 12.97 10.46 7.50
CA GLY A 115 12.90 9.75 6.23
C GLY A 115 12.99 10.67 5.03
N MET A 116 12.26 11.78 5.05
CA MET A 116 12.34 12.79 3.98
C MET A 116 13.75 13.41 3.88
N ARG A 117 14.40 13.74 5.01
CA ARG A 117 15.77 14.26 5.01
C ARG A 117 16.79 13.26 4.48
N GLN A 118 16.58 11.98 4.73
CA GLN A 118 17.49 10.93 4.28
C GLN A 118 17.50 10.72 2.77
N ILE A 119 16.49 11.16 2.02
CA ILE A 119 16.45 11.05 0.55
C ILE A 119 17.70 11.64 -0.09
N SER A 120 18.14 12.82 0.36
CA SER A 120 19.34 13.48 -0.16
C SER A 120 20.62 12.66 0.01
N ARG A 121 20.69 11.83 1.06
CA ARG A 121 21.82 10.90 1.31
C ARG A 121 21.69 9.65 0.46
N LEU A 122 20.47 9.12 0.32
CA LEU A 122 20.20 7.92 -0.48
C LEU A 122 20.55 8.12 -1.95
N VAL A 123 20.26 9.30 -2.53
CA VAL A 123 20.62 9.59 -3.93
C VAL A 123 22.14 9.75 -4.15
N GLN A 124 22.93 9.90 -3.08
CA GLN A 124 24.39 10.06 -3.14
C GLN A 124 25.17 8.78 -2.81
N CYS A 125 24.52 7.73 -2.32
CA CYS A 125 25.21 6.52 -1.86
C CYS A 125 25.60 5.54 -2.99
N GLY A 126 25.39 5.89 -4.26
CA GLY A 126 25.73 5.07 -5.42
C GLY A 126 24.84 3.82 -5.58
N ALA A 127 23.65 3.82 -5.00
CA ALA A 127 22.69 2.73 -5.12
C ALA A 127 21.78 2.92 -6.35
N HIS A 128 21.34 1.78 -6.94
CA HIS A 128 20.20 1.79 -7.86
C HIS A 128 18.93 2.17 -7.09
N ILE A 129 18.06 2.99 -7.67
CA ILE A 129 16.83 3.41 -7.00
C ILE A 129 15.62 2.89 -7.76
N TRP A 130 14.80 2.12 -7.06
CA TRP A 130 13.51 1.58 -7.51
C TRP A 130 12.40 2.20 -6.68
N ALA A 131 11.47 2.89 -7.31
CA ALA A 131 10.33 3.53 -6.63
C ALA A 131 9.06 2.71 -6.85
N ASP A 132 8.15 2.65 -5.87
CA ASP A 132 6.90 1.88 -6.00
C ASP A 132 6.01 2.36 -7.15
N SER A 133 6.08 3.63 -7.48
CA SER A 133 5.30 4.27 -8.53
C SER A 133 6.07 5.40 -9.18
N GLU A 134 5.58 5.86 -10.32
CA GLU A 134 6.14 7.05 -10.97
C GLU A 134 5.94 8.32 -10.12
N PHE A 135 4.89 8.38 -9.31
CA PHE A 135 4.72 9.44 -8.31
C PHE A 135 5.88 9.48 -7.32
N ASN A 136 6.24 8.32 -6.76
CA ASN A 136 7.37 8.23 -5.83
C ASN A 136 8.72 8.56 -6.49
N ALA A 137 8.87 8.20 -7.77
CA ALA A 137 10.08 8.53 -8.52
C ALA A 137 10.29 10.05 -8.66
N GLN A 138 9.23 10.86 -8.63
CA GLN A 138 9.32 12.31 -8.69
C GLN A 138 10.03 12.90 -7.47
N ASP A 139 9.81 12.35 -6.25
CA ASP A 139 10.51 12.79 -5.04
C ASP A 139 12.04 12.64 -5.17
N ILE A 140 12.46 11.52 -5.73
CA ILE A 140 13.89 11.22 -5.96
C ILE A 140 14.46 12.14 -7.03
N ARG A 141 13.76 12.32 -8.16
CA ARG A 141 14.18 13.21 -9.24
C ARG A 141 14.22 14.68 -8.82
N ALA A 142 13.36 15.09 -7.90
CA ALA A 142 13.40 16.44 -7.32
C ALA A 142 14.71 16.68 -6.54
N CYS A 143 15.26 15.64 -5.89
CA CYS A 143 16.53 15.71 -5.18
C CYS A 143 17.74 15.52 -6.11
N SER A 144 17.62 14.70 -7.15
CA SER A 144 18.70 14.39 -8.10
C SER A 144 18.15 14.12 -9.51
N PRO A 145 17.97 15.17 -10.35
CA PRO A 145 17.34 15.03 -11.67
C PRO A 145 18.10 14.10 -12.64
N GLN A 146 19.39 13.91 -12.44
CA GLN A 146 20.24 13.09 -13.31
C GLN A 146 20.30 11.62 -12.88
N LEU A 147 19.81 11.28 -11.67
CA LEU A 147 19.86 9.92 -11.20
C LEU A 147 18.75 9.08 -11.88
N PRO A 148 19.09 7.96 -12.52
CA PRO A 148 18.09 7.07 -13.06
C PRO A 148 17.25 6.45 -11.94
N VAL A 149 15.94 6.62 -12.03
CA VAL A 149 14.96 6.03 -11.12
C VAL A 149 13.95 5.26 -11.94
N THR A 150 13.75 4.00 -11.59
CA THR A 150 12.80 3.12 -12.27
C THR A 150 11.62 2.82 -11.35
N ALA A 151 10.41 2.95 -11.86
CA ALA A 151 9.22 2.50 -11.16
C ALA A 151 9.17 0.96 -11.16
N LEU A 152 9.04 0.38 -9.98
CA LEU A 152 8.87 -1.05 -9.75
C LEU A 152 7.73 -1.23 -8.74
N PRO A 153 6.55 -1.73 -9.15
CA PRO A 153 5.47 -2.02 -8.22
C PRO A 153 5.93 -2.96 -7.10
N PRO A 154 5.40 -2.81 -5.87
CA PRO A 154 5.78 -3.67 -4.76
C PRO A 154 5.26 -5.09 -4.96
N PHE A 155 6.02 -6.09 -4.50
CA PHE A 155 5.49 -7.43 -4.30
C PHE A 155 4.35 -7.38 -3.27
N HIS A 156 3.30 -8.12 -3.51
CA HIS A 156 2.08 -8.11 -2.70
C HIS A 156 1.47 -9.52 -2.59
N GLN A 157 0.44 -9.66 -1.75
CA GLN A 157 -0.22 -10.93 -1.50
C GLN A 157 -1.60 -11.06 -2.21
N VAL A 158 -1.84 -10.27 -3.26
CA VAL A 158 -3.14 -10.28 -3.97
C VAL A 158 -3.49 -11.67 -4.52
N GLU A 159 -2.50 -12.47 -4.92
CA GLU A 159 -2.76 -13.82 -5.39
C GLU A 159 -3.26 -14.78 -4.29
N ASP A 160 -3.01 -14.50 -3.03
CA ASP A 160 -3.59 -15.27 -1.94
C ASP A 160 -5.11 -15.05 -1.83
N LEU A 161 -5.62 -13.89 -2.31
CA LEU A 161 -7.05 -13.67 -2.47
C LEU A 161 -7.69 -14.64 -3.49
N PHE A 162 -6.94 -15.14 -4.48
CA PHE A 162 -7.45 -16.15 -5.40
C PHE A 162 -7.41 -17.56 -4.82
N ARG A 163 -6.38 -17.86 -4.02
CA ARG A 163 -6.10 -19.22 -3.50
C ARG A 163 -6.96 -19.60 -2.31
N LEU A 164 -7.26 -18.64 -1.44
CA LEU A 164 -7.98 -18.89 -0.20
C LEU A 164 -9.49 -18.85 -0.44
N GLU A 165 -10.23 -19.75 0.20
CA GLU A 165 -11.69 -19.66 0.26
C GLU A 165 -12.13 -18.47 1.12
N PRO A 166 -13.17 -17.72 0.73
CA PRO A 166 -13.65 -16.59 1.52
C PRO A 166 -14.24 -17.09 2.84
N ASP A 167 -13.91 -16.41 3.95
CA ASP A 167 -14.55 -16.69 5.24
C ASP A 167 -15.91 -15.97 5.34
N GLY A 168 -16.97 -16.68 5.00
CA GLY A 168 -18.33 -16.14 4.99
C GLY A 168 -18.82 -15.61 6.34
N ARG A 169 -18.15 -15.97 7.46
CA ARG A 169 -18.49 -15.40 8.78
C ARG A 169 -18.23 -13.89 8.84
N ALA A 170 -17.29 -13.38 8.05
CA ALA A 170 -17.00 -11.96 7.96
C ALA A 170 -18.13 -11.14 7.33
N VAL A 171 -19.06 -11.80 6.63
CA VAL A 171 -20.19 -11.19 5.94
C VAL A 171 -21.55 -11.65 6.48
N MET A 172 -21.60 -12.31 7.64
CA MET A 172 -22.87 -12.68 8.30
C MET A 172 -23.69 -11.41 8.61
N GLY A 173 -24.98 -11.46 8.29
CA GLY A 173 -25.89 -10.30 8.45
C GLY A 173 -25.77 -9.27 7.35
N PHE A 174 -25.11 -9.59 6.22
CA PHE A 174 -25.00 -8.68 5.08
C PHE A 174 -26.25 -8.66 4.20
N ASP A 175 -27.14 -9.65 4.31
CA ASP A 175 -28.35 -9.78 3.47
C ASP A 175 -29.38 -8.66 3.68
N ASP A 176 -29.31 -7.92 4.80
CA ASP A 176 -30.21 -6.81 5.11
C ASP A 176 -29.85 -5.52 4.37
N TRP A 177 -28.70 -5.50 3.66
CA TRP A 177 -28.14 -4.31 3.02
C TRP A 177 -28.22 -4.43 1.50
N THR A 178 -28.61 -3.33 0.84
CA THR A 178 -28.76 -3.27 -0.61
C THR A 178 -27.49 -2.83 -1.31
N THR A 179 -26.70 -1.96 -0.67
CA THR A 179 -25.43 -1.46 -1.22
C THR A 179 -24.33 -1.52 -0.16
N THR A 180 -23.17 -2.06 -0.52
CA THR A 180 -22.00 -2.14 0.37
C THR A 180 -20.79 -1.49 -0.28
N PHE A 181 -20.27 -0.44 0.35
CA PHE A 181 -18.97 0.14 0.02
C PHE A 181 -17.89 -0.41 0.94
N VAL A 182 -16.68 -0.51 0.43
CA VAL A 182 -15.52 -0.89 1.23
C VAL A 182 -14.41 0.15 1.11
N ALA A 183 -13.78 0.50 2.23
CA ALA A 183 -12.53 1.24 2.30
C ALA A 183 -11.49 0.37 2.99
N VAL A 184 -10.37 0.07 2.32
CA VAL A 184 -9.38 -0.90 2.81
C VAL A 184 -8.04 -0.25 3.08
N GLY A 185 -7.42 -0.62 4.19
CA GLY A 185 -6.10 -0.18 4.60
C GLY A 185 -6.00 0.17 6.08
N ARG A 186 -4.82 0.56 6.53
CA ARG A 186 -4.62 1.01 7.91
C ARG A 186 -5.52 2.23 8.20
N VAL A 187 -6.19 2.23 9.34
CA VAL A 187 -7.04 3.36 9.76
C VAL A 187 -6.15 4.46 10.35
N VAL A 188 -5.69 5.35 9.48
CA VAL A 188 -4.77 6.46 9.80
C VAL A 188 -5.20 7.74 9.05
N PRO A 189 -4.80 8.94 9.53
CA PRO A 189 -5.31 10.21 9.03
C PRO A 189 -5.17 10.42 7.51
N ASN A 190 -4.05 10.03 6.90
CA ASN A 190 -3.85 10.21 5.46
C ASN A 190 -4.79 9.38 4.58
N LYS A 191 -5.56 8.46 5.15
CA LYS A 191 -6.61 7.71 4.42
C LYS A 191 -7.93 8.50 4.32
N ASN A 192 -8.08 9.57 5.09
CA ASN A 192 -9.25 10.45 5.08
C ASN A 192 -10.58 9.68 5.17
N ILE A 193 -10.68 8.77 6.14
CA ILE A 193 -11.91 7.99 6.38
C ILE A 193 -13.13 8.87 6.68
N PRO A 194 -13.01 10.07 7.31
CA PRO A 194 -14.14 10.99 7.43
C PRO A 194 -14.82 11.30 6.10
N LEU A 195 -14.07 11.56 5.03
CA LEU A 195 -14.66 11.80 3.71
C LEU A 195 -15.42 10.57 3.17
N ALA A 196 -14.94 9.35 3.43
CA ALA A 196 -15.67 8.14 3.05
C ALA A 196 -17.00 8.00 3.83
N ILE A 197 -17.03 8.39 5.10
CA ILE A 197 -18.25 8.42 5.95
C ILE A 197 -19.24 9.47 5.43
N GLU A 198 -18.76 10.68 5.12
CA GLU A 198 -19.59 11.74 4.52
C GLU A 198 -20.13 11.32 3.14
N THR A 199 -19.31 10.62 2.34
CA THR A 199 -19.73 10.06 1.03
C THR A 199 -20.86 9.04 1.22
N LEU A 200 -20.75 8.14 2.20
CA LEU A 200 -21.83 7.21 2.54
C LEU A 200 -23.11 8.00 2.92
N ARG A 201 -22.99 9.00 3.79
CA ARG A 201 -24.14 9.83 4.21
C ARG A 201 -24.83 10.48 3.01
N ALA A 202 -24.05 11.12 2.11
CA ALA A 202 -24.57 11.73 0.90
C ALA A 202 -25.25 10.70 -0.02
N TYR A 203 -24.65 9.52 -0.18
CA TYR A 203 -25.23 8.42 -0.96
C TYR A 203 -26.56 7.93 -0.37
N ARG A 204 -26.61 7.70 0.95
CA ARG A 204 -27.83 7.24 1.64
C ARG A 204 -28.98 8.24 1.53
N GLN A 205 -28.67 9.52 1.64
CA GLN A 205 -29.71 10.57 1.55
C GLN A 205 -30.35 10.70 0.17
N ARG A 206 -29.62 10.32 -0.91
CA ARG A 206 -30.07 10.57 -2.29
C ARG A 206 -30.46 9.32 -3.06
N TYR A 207 -29.80 8.18 -2.78
CA TYR A 207 -29.86 7.02 -3.66
C TYR A 207 -30.35 5.75 -2.98
N ASP A 208 -29.82 5.42 -1.81
CA ASP A 208 -30.14 4.16 -1.11
C ASP A 208 -29.91 4.28 0.39
N ASP A 209 -30.99 4.39 1.15
CA ASP A 209 -30.96 4.53 2.61
C ASP A 209 -30.42 3.29 3.34
N LYS A 210 -30.41 2.13 2.67
CA LYS A 210 -29.83 0.86 3.15
C LYS A 210 -28.38 0.65 2.69
N ALA A 211 -27.69 1.67 2.23
CA ALA A 211 -26.27 1.57 1.96
C ALA A 211 -25.44 1.57 3.24
N ARG A 212 -24.28 0.92 3.20
CA ARG A 212 -23.29 0.87 4.28
C ARG A 212 -21.87 1.02 3.80
N LEU A 213 -20.98 1.34 4.74
CA LEU A 213 -19.54 1.41 4.54
C LEU A 213 -18.82 0.46 5.50
N ILE A 214 -17.96 -0.40 4.98
CA ILE A 214 -17.05 -1.25 5.75
C ILE A 214 -15.65 -0.67 5.63
N VAL A 215 -15.07 -0.25 6.75
CA VAL A 215 -13.67 0.19 6.84
C VAL A 215 -12.85 -0.96 7.37
N ALA A 216 -12.08 -1.60 6.47
CA ALA A 216 -11.36 -2.83 6.75
C ALA A 216 -9.85 -2.59 6.88
N GLY A 217 -9.29 -2.90 8.05
CA GLY A 217 -7.86 -2.85 8.28
C GLY A 217 -7.45 -2.49 9.71
N PRO A 218 -6.15 -2.61 10.03
CA PRO A 218 -5.65 -2.44 11.37
C PRO A 218 -5.76 -1.00 11.89
N TRP A 219 -5.86 -0.88 13.21
CA TRP A 219 -6.01 0.37 13.96
C TRP A 219 -4.70 0.71 14.71
N PRO A 220 -3.68 1.22 14.04
CA PRO A 220 -2.41 1.54 14.69
C PRO A 220 -2.48 2.75 15.62
N LEU A 221 -3.54 3.55 15.52
CA LEU A 221 -3.79 4.78 16.27
C LEU A 221 -5.17 4.69 16.96
N PRO A 222 -5.28 4.09 18.16
CA PRO A 222 -6.55 3.93 18.87
C PRO A 222 -7.29 5.26 19.12
N GLU A 223 -6.57 6.34 19.43
CA GLU A 223 -7.14 7.67 19.62
C GLU A 223 -7.82 8.20 18.36
N TYR A 224 -7.21 7.96 17.19
CA TYR A 224 -7.82 8.33 15.92
C TYR A 224 -9.11 7.55 15.65
N VAL A 225 -9.13 6.26 16.00
CA VAL A 225 -10.34 5.44 15.87
C VAL A 225 -11.46 5.93 16.79
N GLN A 226 -11.13 6.37 18.02
CA GLN A 226 -12.11 6.98 18.91
C GLN A 226 -12.71 8.26 18.29
N HIS A 227 -11.89 9.11 17.68
CA HIS A 227 -12.37 10.28 16.94
C HIS A 227 -13.27 9.89 15.76
N LEU A 228 -12.95 8.82 15.04
CA LEU A 228 -13.80 8.30 13.96
C LEU A 228 -15.15 7.78 14.48
N CYS A 229 -15.17 7.06 15.59
CA CYS A 229 -16.42 6.60 16.21
C CYS A 229 -17.31 7.79 16.62
N GLN A 230 -16.71 8.84 17.20
CA GLN A 230 -17.46 10.07 17.50
C GLN A 230 -17.96 10.74 16.23
N PHE A 231 -17.12 10.79 15.17
CA PHE A 231 -17.51 11.36 13.88
C PHE A 231 -18.68 10.59 13.23
N VAL A 232 -18.68 9.25 13.30
CA VAL A 232 -19.80 8.41 12.85
C VAL A 232 -21.10 8.79 13.58
N HIS A 233 -21.03 8.98 14.90
CA HIS A 233 -22.17 9.44 15.72
C HIS A 233 -22.65 10.83 15.29
N ASP A 234 -21.74 11.80 15.17
CA ASP A 234 -22.05 13.18 14.79
C ASP A 234 -22.65 13.27 13.37
N GLN A 235 -22.31 12.32 12.50
CA GLN A 235 -22.87 12.21 11.15
C GLN A 235 -24.16 11.36 11.07
N GLU A 236 -24.66 10.85 12.19
CA GLU A 236 -25.85 9.98 12.27
C GLU A 236 -25.73 8.72 11.39
N GLN A 237 -24.50 8.11 11.38
CA GLN A 237 -24.21 6.93 10.56
C GLN A 237 -24.00 5.65 11.39
N GLU A 238 -24.41 5.66 12.66
CA GLU A 238 -24.40 4.45 13.49
C GLU A 238 -25.22 3.33 12.85
N GLY A 239 -24.69 2.12 12.90
CA GLY A 239 -25.30 0.98 12.24
C GLY A 239 -25.09 0.91 10.72
N HIS A 240 -24.50 1.93 10.08
CA HIS A 240 -24.19 1.96 8.65
C HIS A 240 -22.68 1.98 8.36
N VAL A 241 -21.86 2.37 9.32
CA VAL A 241 -20.40 2.34 9.24
C VAL A 241 -19.85 1.27 10.16
N PHE A 242 -19.03 0.36 9.61
CA PHE A 242 -18.45 -0.76 10.33
C PHE A 242 -16.93 -0.71 10.26
N LEU A 243 -16.27 -0.51 11.40
CA LEU A 243 -14.81 -0.56 11.54
C LEU A 243 -14.41 -1.97 11.95
N THR A 244 -13.78 -2.75 11.07
CA THR A 244 -13.54 -4.18 11.33
C THR A 244 -12.29 -4.47 12.16
N GLY A 245 -11.31 -3.57 12.15
CA GLY A 245 -9.96 -3.91 12.60
C GLY A 245 -9.23 -4.81 11.62
N SER A 246 -8.18 -5.49 12.14
CA SER A 246 -7.37 -6.40 11.33
C SER A 246 -8.17 -7.64 10.92
N LEU A 247 -8.04 -8.03 9.67
CA LEU A 247 -8.69 -9.18 9.07
C LEU A 247 -7.66 -10.19 8.57
N THR A 248 -8.03 -11.46 8.54
CA THR A 248 -7.29 -12.45 7.75
C THR A 248 -7.54 -12.22 6.25
N VAL A 249 -6.68 -12.75 5.39
CA VAL A 249 -6.85 -12.65 3.93
C VAL A 249 -8.19 -13.26 3.47
N ALA A 250 -8.63 -14.38 4.09
CA ALA A 250 -9.90 -15.01 3.79
C ALA A 250 -11.11 -14.13 4.17
N GLN A 251 -11.04 -13.43 5.31
CA GLN A 251 -12.06 -12.47 5.73
C GLN A 251 -12.08 -11.24 4.83
N LEU A 252 -10.91 -10.68 4.50
CA LEU A 252 -10.80 -9.54 3.59
C LEU A 252 -11.36 -9.90 2.21
N LYS A 253 -11.05 -11.10 1.69
CA LYS A 253 -11.65 -11.60 0.44
C LYS A 253 -13.18 -11.62 0.51
N ALA A 254 -13.76 -12.16 1.60
CA ALA A 254 -15.21 -12.23 1.76
C ALA A 254 -15.85 -10.82 1.73
N ILE A 255 -15.23 -9.84 2.39
CA ILE A 255 -15.69 -8.45 2.40
C ILE A 255 -15.60 -7.83 1.00
N TYR A 256 -14.49 -8.02 0.28
CA TYR A 256 -14.37 -7.55 -1.09
C TYR A 256 -15.45 -8.15 -2.00
N LEU A 257 -15.69 -9.47 -1.94
CA LEU A 257 -16.68 -10.15 -2.77
C LEU A 257 -18.13 -9.73 -2.45
N ALA A 258 -18.39 -9.23 -1.25
CA ALA A 258 -19.66 -8.69 -0.84
C ALA A 258 -19.81 -7.17 -1.12
N ALA A 259 -18.75 -6.52 -1.61
CA ALA A 259 -18.77 -5.09 -1.87
C ALA A 259 -19.22 -4.78 -3.30
N ASP A 260 -20.04 -3.73 -3.45
CA ASP A 260 -20.44 -3.17 -4.74
C ASP A 260 -19.39 -2.23 -5.31
N ALA A 261 -18.61 -1.56 -4.46
CA ALA A 261 -17.49 -0.73 -4.88
C ALA A 261 -16.44 -0.55 -3.77
N LEU A 262 -15.17 -0.38 -4.19
CA LEU A 262 -14.10 0.16 -3.37
C LEU A 262 -14.14 1.70 -3.44
N VAL A 263 -14.09 2.36 -2.28
CA VAL A 263 -13.98 3.81 -2.15
C VAL A 263 -12.60 4.17 -1.59
N VAL A 264 -11.85 5.02 -2.28
CA VAL A 264 -10.52 5.47 -1.84
C VAL A 264 -10.52 6.98 -1.70
N THR A 265 -10.52 7.46 -0.47
CA THR A 265 -10.56 8.88 -0.11
C THR A 265 -9.21 9.43 0.34
N SER A 266 -8.14 8.64 0.21
CA SER A 266 -6.82 8.96 0.73
C SER A 266 -6.29 10.29 0.21
N GLU A 267 -5.71 11.09 1.11
CA GLU A 267 -4.98 12.32 0.76
C GLU A 267 -3.54 12.01 0.32
N HIS A 268 -2.99 10.90 0.81
CA HIS A 268 -1.63 10.50 0.45
C HIS A 268 -1.46 8.99 0.40
N GLU A 269 -0.85 8.50 -0.68
CA GLU A 269 -0.49 7.11 -0.94
C GLU A 269 0.84 7.03 -1.68
N GLY A 270 1.68 6.05 -1.33
CA GLY A 270 2.87 5.72 -2.12
C GLY A 270 2.57 4.80 -3.31
N PHE A 271 1.56 3.92 -3.19
CA PHE A 271 1.14 2.98 -4.25
C PHE A 271 -0.36 2.70 -4.23
N CYS A 272 -0.93 2.43 -3.07
CA CYS A 272 -2.33 2.05 -2.86
C CYS A 272 -2.66 0.60 -3.30
N VAL A 273 -2.16 -0.38 -2.57
CA VAL A 273 -2.43 -1.83 -2.79
C VAL A 273 -3.92 -2.16 -2.92
N PRO A 274 -4.86 -1.56 -2.15
CA PRO A 274 -6.29 -1.83 -2.31
C PRO A 274 -6.85 -1.63 -3.72
N LEU A 275 -6.26 -0.74 -4.53
CA LEU A 275 -6.67 -0.59 -5.93
C LEU A 275 -6.41 -1.86 -6.73
N ILE A 276 -5.23 -2.47 -6.56
CA ILE A 276 -4.90 -3.70 -7.30
C ILE A 276 -5.64 -4.92 -6.76
N GLU A 277 -6.00 -4.93 -5.46
CA GLU A 277 -6.88 -5.96 -4.87
C GLU A 277 -8.28 -5.91 -5.49
N ALA A 278 -8.87 -4.71 -5.58
CA ALA A 278 -10.17 -4.52 -6.21
C ALA A 278 -10.16 -4.83 -7.71
N MET A 279 -9.12 -4.40 -8.45
CA MET A 279 -8.94 -4.76 -9.87
C MET A 279 -8.86 -6.27 -10.07
N ALA A 280 -8.11 -6.96 -9.22
CA ALA A 280 -7.95 -8.42 -9.25
C ALA A 280 -9.25 -9.16 -8.94
N LEU A 281 -10.04 -8.65 -8.00
CA LEU A 281 -11.34 -9.22 -7.61
C LEU A 281 -12.50 -8.69 -8.44
N ARG A 282 -12.24 -7.86 -9.46
CA ARG A 282 -13.24 -7.29 -10.39
C ARG A 282 -14.31 -6.44 -9.69
N ILE A 283 -13.87 -5.60 -8.77
CA ILE A 283 -14.72 -4.69 -8.01
C ILE A 283 -14.55 -3.28 -8.57
N PRO A 284 -15.64 -2.55 -8.85
CA PRO A 284 -15.59 -1.17 -9.29
C PRO A 284 -14.90 -0.27 -8.27
N ILE A 285 -14.23 0.78 -8.74
CA ILE A 285 -13.43 1.66 -7.89
C ILE A 285 -13.79 3.12 -8.15
N VAL A 286 -14.09 3.83 -7.06
CA VAL A 286 -14.20 5.29 -7.05
C VAL A 286 -13.14 5.86 -6.11
N ALA A 287 -12.38 6.85 -6.58
CA ALA A 287 -11.27 7.37 -5.80
C ALA A 287 -11.06 8.88 -5.98
N VAL A 288 -10.48 9.50 -4.95
CA VAL A 288 -9.91 10.85 -5.05
C VAL A 288 -8.53 10.73 -5.74
N PRO A 289 -8.24 11.54 -6.80
CA PRO A 289 -7.01 11.41 -7.57
C PRO A 289 -5.77 12.04 -6.89
N ASN A 290 -5.47 11.63 -5.67
CA ASN A 290 -4.35 12.15 -4.88
C ASN A 290 -3.11 11.26 -4.96
N ALA A 291 -1.93 11.87 -4.92
CA ALA A 291 -0.62 11.22 -4.82
C ALA A 291 -0.43 10.09 -5.86
N ALA A 292 -0.10 8.86 -5.42
CA ALA A 292 0.11 7.74 -6.33
C ALA A 292 -1.18 7.12 -6.90
N ILE A 293 -2.36 7.47 -6.41
CA ILE A 293 -3.64 6.85 -6.81
C ILE A 293 -3.86 6.88 -8.33
N PRO A 294 -3.68 8.02 -9.05
CA PRO A 294 -3.85 8.04 -10.50
C PRO A 294 -2.81 7.19 -11.26
N TYR A 295 -1.60 7.08 -10.72
CA TYR A 295 -0.52 6.31 -11.33
C TYR A 295 -0.75 4.80 -11.21
N THR A 296 -1.27 4.35 -10.06
CA THR A 296 -1.66 2.95 -9.86
C THR A 296 -2.99 2.64 -10.54
N GLY A 297 -3.98 3.52 -10.39
CA GLY A 297 -5.36 3.31 -10.88
C GLY A 297 -5.50 3.41 -12.40
N GLY A 298 -4.86 4.43 -13.02
CA GLY A 298 -5.01 4.69 -14.46
C GLY A 298 -6.46 4.91 -14.86
N ASP A 299 -6.87 4.36 -15.98
CA ASP A 299 -8.25 4.40 -16.53
C ASP A 299 -9.18 3.33 -15.93
N ALA A 300 -8.67 2.51 -15.02
CA ALA A 300 -9.44 1.49 -14.32
C ALA A 300 -10.18 2.04 -13.08
N VAL A 301 -10.04 3.32 -12.78
CA VAL A 301 -10.63 3.97 -11.61
C VAL A 301 -11.47 5.16 -12.06
N ARG A 302 -12.65 5.31 -11.48
CA ARG A 302 -13.44 6.51 -11.63
C ARG A 302 -13.00 7.54 -10.60
N TYR A 303 -12.63 8.72 -11.04
CA TYR A 303 -12.09 9.76 -10.19
C TYR A 303 -13.10 10.88 -9.95
N ALA A 304 -13.17 11.36 -8.70
CA ALA A 304 -13.88 12.57 -8.33
C ALA A 304 -13.02 13.43 -7.39
N PRO A 305 -13.25 14.74 -7.34
CA PRO A 305 -12.65 15.60 -6.32
C PRO A 305 -12.93 15.10 -4.89
N ALA A 306 -12.19 15.58 -3.91
CA ALA A 306 -12.42 15.29 -2.49
C ALA A 306 -13.68 16.01 -1.99
N ASP A 307 -14.83 15.58 -2.49
CA ASP A 307 -16.17 16.11 -2.21
C ASP A 307 -17.14 14.93 -2.07
N ALA A 308 -17.83 14.86 -0.93
CA ALA A 308 -18.69 13.74 -0.57
C ALA A 308 -19.87 13.56 -1.54
N GLU A 309 -20.47 14.64 -2.01
CA GLU A 309 -21.61 14.61 -2.92
C GLU A 309 -21.19 14.13 -4.33
N LEU A 310 -20.03 14.60 -4.80
CA LEU A 310 -19.48 14.17 -6.10
C LEU A 310 -19.05 12.70 -6.05
N LEU A 311 -18.40 12.26 -4.99
CA LEU A 311 -18.04 10.85 -4.81
C LEU A 311 -19.28 9.94 -4.75
N ALA A 312 -20.33 10.38 -4.01
CA ALA A 312 -21.59 9.66 -3.94
C ALA A 312 -22.29 9.59 -5.32
N ALA A 313 -22.24 10.66 -6.09
CA ALA A 313 -22.80 10.68 -7.45
C ALA A 313 -22.07 9.72 -8.40
N GLU A 314 -20.74 9.64 -8.33
CA GLU A 314 -19.95 8.71 -9.13
C GLU A 314 -20.20 7.24 -8.74
N LEU A 315 -20.36 6.95 -7.43
CA LEU A 315 -20.77 5.64 -6.95
C LEU A 315 -22.16 5.25 -7.47
N ALA A 316 -23.13 6.16 -7.37
CA ALA A 316 -24.48 5.92 -7.87
C ALA A 316 -24.49 5.72 -9.40
N HIS A 317 -23.69 6.50 -10.13
CA HIS A 317 -23.56 6.32 -11.57
C HIS A 317 -23.12 4.90 -11.92
N LEU A 318 -22.05 4.40 -11.31
CA LEU A 318 -21.52 3.05 -11.60
C LEU A 318 -22.47 1.93 -11.13
N ILE A 319 -23.13 2.11 -9.98
CA ILE A 319 -23.87 1.00 -9.36
C ILE A 319 -25.31 0.96 -9.87
N LEU A 320 -25.98 2.11 -10.03
CA LEU A 320 -27.41 2.20 -10.29
C LEU A 320 -27.73 2.59 -11.74
N HIS A 321 -26.88 3.40 -12.38
CA HIS A 321 -27.29 4.10 -13.61
C HIS A 321 -26.58 3.60 -14.86
N ASP A 322 -25.32 3.15 -14.78
CA ASP A 322 -24.56 2.74 -15.96
C ASP A 322 -23.86 1.38 -15.78
N PRO A 323 -24.59 0.26 -15.90
CA PRO A 323 -24.03 -1.07 -15.81
C PRO A 323 -23.01 -1.37 -16.92
N LEU A 324 -23.08 -0.70 -18.08
CA LEU A 324 -22.11 -0.90 -19.16
C LEU A 324 -20.77 -0.27 -18.80
N GLU A 325 -20.75 0.95 -18.26
CA GLU A 325 -19.52 1.58 -17.77
C GLU A 325 -18.94 0.82 -16.59
N ARG A 326 -19.79 0.31 -15.67
CA ARG A 326 -19.34 -0.55 -14.58
C ARG A 326 -18.57 -1.76 -15.11
N GLU A 327 -19.12 -2.49 -16.05
CA GLU A 327 -18.47 -3.66 -16.67
C GLU A 327 -17.19 -3.27 -17.45
N ALA A 328 -17.23 -2.15 -18.16
CA ALA A 328 -16.06 -1.63 -18.88
C ALA A 328 -14.92 -1.27 -17.92
N GLN A 329 -15.22 -0.60 -16.81
CA GLN A 329 -14.23 -0.27 -15.76
C GLN A 329 -13.63 -1.53 -15.14
N ILE A 330 -14.46 -2.52 -14.79
CA ILE A 330 -14.03 -3.83 -14.27
C ILE A 330 -13.08 -4.50 -15.26
N GLY A 331 -13.42 -4.48 -16.56
CA GLY A 331 -12.59 -5.02 -17.63
C GLY A 331 -11.22 -4.34 -17.74
N ARG A 332 -11.19 -2.99 -17.71
CA ARG A 332 -9.94 -2.22 -17.67
C ARG A 332 -9.11 -2.54 -16.43
N GLY A 333 -9.77 -2.66 -15.26
CA GLY A 333 -9.13 -3.02 -13.99
C GLY A 333 -8.43 -4.38 -14.06
N TRP A 334 -9.13 -5.39 -14.53
CA TRP A 334 -8.56 -6.72 -14.72
C TRP A 334 -7.38 -6.73 -15.70
N GLN A 335 -7.52 -6.05 -16.83
CA GLN A 335 -6.45 -5.93 -17.82
C GLN A 335 -5.22 -5.24 -17.20
N ARG A 336 -5.43 -4.13 -16.47
CA ARG A 336 -4.36 -3.39 -15.82
C ARG A 336 -3.64 -4.23 -14.76
N TYR A 337 -4.39 -4.95 -13.90
CA TYR A 337 -3.84 -5.88 -12.93
C TYR A 337 -2.96 -6.94 -13.61
N THR A 338 -3.50 -7.64 -14.60
CA THR A 338 -2.79 -8.74 -15.25
C THR A 338 -1.53 -8.28 -15.99
N THR A 339 -1.57 -7.09 -16.61
CA THR A 339 -0.46 -6.55 -17.39
C THR A 339 0.66 -5.98 -16.53
N HIS A 340 0.32 -5.30 -15.43
CA HIS A 340 1.28 -4.50 -14.67
C HIS A 340 1.53 -5.00 -13.24
N PHE A 341 0.54 -5.61 -12.59
CA PHE A 341 0.54 -5.86 -11.15
C PHE A 341 0.43 -7.32 -10.76
N SER A 342 0.19 -8.25 -11.68
CA SER A 342 0.27 -9.68 -11.35
C SER A 342 1.67 -10.05 -10.87
N THR A 343 1.79 -11.08 -10.03
CA THR A 343 3.10 -11.56 -9.56
C THR A 343 4.03 -11.86 -10.74
N VAL A 344 3.51 -12.39 -11.85
CA VAL A 344 4.29 -12.64 -13.07
C VAL A 344 4.84 -11.34 -13.66
N ALA A 345 4.02 -10.29 -13.72
CA ALA A 345 4.44 -9.01 -14.27
C ALA A 345 5.50 -8.33 -13.39
N ILE A 346 5.28 -8.33 -12.07
CA ILE A 346 6.22 -7.73 -11.10
C ILE A 346 7.54 -8.49 -11.06
N THR A 347 7.50 -9.82 -11.01
CA THR A 347 8.74 -10.64 -10.99
C THR A 347 9.57 -10.42 -12.24
N ARG A 348 8.95 -10.32 -13.42
CA ARG A 348 9.67 -10.03 -14.66
C ARG A 348 10.37 -8.66 -14.59
N GLN A 349 9.66 -7.61 -14.17
CA GLN A 349 10.24 -6.27 -14.04
C GLN A 349 11.37 -6.25 -12.99
N PHE A 350 11.18 -6.94 -11.87
CA PHE A 350 12.21 -7.07 -10.85
C PHE A 350 13.45 -7.80 -11.37
N ASP A 351 13.26 -8.90 -12.11
CA ASP A 351 14.37 -9.66 -12.67
C ASP A 351 15.23 -8.82 -13.62
N GLU A 352 14.59 -8.04 -14.50
CA GLU A 352 15.30 -7.12 -15.40
C GLU A 352 16.15 -6.10 -14.62
N LEU A 353 15.59 -5.51 -13.57
CA LEU A 353 16.30 -4.52 -12.73
C LEU A 353 17.39 -5.16 -11.87
N PHE A 354 17.13 -6.35 -11.34
CA PHE A 354 18.10 -7.07 -10.51
C PHE A 354 19.27 -7.58 -11.34
N ASP A 355 19.02 -8.03 -12.57
CA ASP A 355 20.08 -8.44 -13.49
C ASP A 355 20.96 -7.25 -13.92
N CYS A 356 20.38 -6.06 -14.12
CA CYS A 356 21.15 -4.82 -14.28
C CYS A 356 22.00 -4.51 -13.05
N LEU A 357 21.46 -4.69 -11.84
CA LEU A 357 22.23 -4.53 -10.60
C LEU A 357 23.35 -5.56 -10.48
N LEU A 358 23.16 -6.79 -10.96
CA LEU A 358 24.22 -7.81 -10.96
C LEU A 358 25.36 -7.49 -11.94
N ALA A 359 25.06 -6.80 -13.03
CA ALA A 359 26.03 -6.44 -14.07
C ALA A 359 26.85 -5.18 -13.72
N SER A 360 26.43 -4.39 -12.73
CA SER A 360 27.14 -3.20 -12.22
C SER A 360 28.18 -3.57 -11.17
#